data_ffeaec624110c84604312ee9e34c255f
#
_entry.id   ffeaec624110c84604312ee9e34c255f
#
_cell.length_a   1.000
_cell.length_b   1.000
_cell.length_c   1.000
_cell.angle_alpha   90.00
_cell.angle_beta   90.00
_cell.angle_gamma   90.00
#
_symmetry.space_group_name_H-M   'P 1'
#
loop_
_entity.id
_entity.type
_entity.pdbx_description
1 polymer ?
#
loop_
_entity_poly.entity_id
_entity_poly.type
_entity_poly.pdbx_seq_one_letter_code
_entity_poly.pdbx_strand_id
1 'polypeptide(L)'
;MASVDIPGKTMDAGHVTIKSGGPSIGLVLGSGAARGFAHIGVMRALQAHGIKPDIIVGTSMGALVGGCYATDQLDTLEDWARSLTMRRIIGYLDVRIGGSGLIGGGRLANRLQESIGEATIENLPIRFAAIATEIGTGHEVWLTKGSLSLAVRASYALPGIFPPVQLGGRWLVDGALVNPVPVSAARALGARVVIAVNMDADRFGRGTTIASHGAALTDTPPTAPAEHARNGFARLRGMFTAERALKRQIISGDSRPSFSTVMVESFNIMQDRLTRMRLAGDPPDVHITPRIGHIGWLDFHRAAESITVGRTAT
;
A
#
# COMPACT_ATOMS: atom_id res chain seq x y z
N MET A 1 -17.24 29.77 48.30
CA MET A 1 -17.28 29.85 46.85
C MET A 1 -15.89 30.25 46.39
N ALA A 2 -15.09 29.29 45.99
CA ALA A 2 -13.74 29.51 45.48
C ALA A 2 -13.76 29.26 43.95
N SER A 3 -13.47 30.28 43.16
CA SER A 3 -13.33 30.22 41.72
C SER A 3 -11.98 29.59 41.37
N VAL A 4 -12.00 28.50 40.60
CA VAL A 4 -10.82 27.88 40.03
C VAL A 4 -10.57 28.54 38.69
N ASP A 5 -9.49 29.30 38.58
CA ASP A 5 -8.98 29.89 37.35
C ASP A 5 -8.23 28.79 36.54
N ILE A 6 -8.71 28.52 35.32
CA ILE A 6 -8.04 27.64 34.36
C ILE A 6 -7.27 28.54 33.36
N PRO A 7 -5.94 28.49 33.29
CA PRO A 7 -5.21 29.28 32.32
C PRO A 7 -5.48 28.76 30.88
N GLY A 8 -6.06 29.62 30.06
CA GLY A 8 -6.30 29.40 28.66
C GLY A 8 -4.98 29.20 27.89
N LYS A 9 -4.71 27.97 27.39
CA LYS A 9 -3.75 27.72 26.35
C LYS A 9 -4.36 28.14 25.01
N THR A 10 -3.99 29.32 24.54
CA THR A 10 -4.23 29.71 23.15
C THR A 10 -3.53 28.70 22.23
N MET A 11 -4.29 27.89 21.49
CA MET A 11 -3.78 27.13 20.39
C MET A 11 -3.38 28.10 19.30
N ASP A 12 -2.09 28.16 19.04
CA ASP A 12 -1.52 28.88 17.91
C ASP A 12 -2.04 28.22 16.62
N ALA A 13 -2.99 28.89 15.96
CA ALA A 13 -3.48 28.51 14.65
C ALA A 13 -2.37 28.83 13.66
N GLY A 14 -1.50 27.85 13.42
CA GLY A 14 -0.46 27.92 12.40
C GLY A 14 -1.06 28.46 11.11
N HIS A 15 -0.48 29.54 10.62
CA HIS A 15 -0.88 30.28 9.41
C HIS A 15 -1.03 29.31 8.24
N VAL A 16 -2.27 28.91 7.95
CA VAL A 16 -2.62 28.27 6.69
C VAL A 16 -2.62 29.36 5.62
N THR A 17 -1.55 29.47 4.87
CA THR A 17 -1.53 30.32 3.66
C THR A 17 -2.48 29.69 2.65
N ILE A 18 -3.73 30.17 2.61
CA ILE A 18 -4.68 29.80 1.56
C ILE A 18 -4.17 30.41 0.28
N LYS A 19 -3.60 29.58 -0.63
CA LYS A 19 -3.32 30.00 -1.99
C LYS A 19 -4.66 30.44 -2.62
N SER A 20 -4.78 31.69 -2.98
CA SER A 20 -5.91 32.25 -3.72
C SER A 20 -5.98 31.58 -5.10
N GLY A 21 -6.97 30.68 -5.34
CA GLY A 21 -7.18 30.22 -6.69
C GLY A 21 -7.71 28.82 -6.91
N GLY A 22 -8.48 28.23 -6.02
CA GLY A 22 -9.18 26.97 -6.29
C GLY A 22 -9.40 26.09 -5.06
N PRO A 23 -10.21 25.03 -5.18
CA PRO A 23 -10.38 24.07 -4.09
C PRO A 23 -9.10 23.29 -3.84
N SER A 24 -8.78 23.02 -2.57
CA SER A 24 -7.64 22.18 -2.19
C SER A 24 -7.81 20.76 -2.74
N ILE A 25 -6.79 20.27 -3.46
CA ILE A 25 -6.78 18.94 -4.08
C ILE A 25 -6.05 17.97 -3.16
N GLY A 26 -6.75 16.93 -2.72
CA GLY A 26 -6.19 15.78 -2.03
C GLY A 26 -5.96 14.63 -3.01
N LEU A 27 -4.73 14.12 -3.06
CA LEU A 27 -4.40 12.93 -3.81
C LEU A 27 -4.23 11.76 -2.84
N VAL A 28 -5.07 10.75 -3.02
CA VAL A 28 -5.07 9.52 -2.23
C VAL A 28 -4.42 8.41 -3.05
N LEU A 29 -3.31 7.90 -2.56
CA LEU A 29 -2.56 6.82 -3.18
C LEU A 29 -2.77 5.53 -2.36
N GLY A 30 -3.54 4.60 -2.91
CA GLY A 30 -3.90 3.37 -2.23
C GLY A 30 -2.74 2.39 -2.11
N SER A 31 -3.00 1.31 -1.36
CA SER A 31 -2.10 0.15 -1.29
C SER A 31 -1.99 -0.56 -2.65
N GLY A 32 -1.08 -1.52 -2.79
CA GLY A 32 -0.99 -2.28 -4.04
C GLY A 32 0.25 -3.14 -4.21
N ALA A 33 1.17 -3.18 -3.25
CA ALA A 33 2.45 -3.89 -3.35
C ALA A 33 3.15 -3.59 -4.70
N ALA A 34 3.59 -4.57 -5.50
CA ALA A 34 4.25 -4.33 -6.79
C ALA A 34 3.40 -3.54 -7.79
N ARG A 35 2.06 -3.64 -7.73
CA ARG A 35 1.13 -2.87 -8.56
C ARG A 35 1.18 -1.38 -8.23
N GLY A 36 1.54 -1.03 -7.00
CA GLY A 36 1.63 0.35 -6.53
C GLY A 36 2.64 1.22 -7.29
N PHE A 37 3.55 0.65 -8.08
CA PHE A 37 4.37 1.45 -9.01
C PHE A 37 3.55 2.17 -10.07
N ALA A 38 2.29 1.77 -10.32
CA ALA A 38 1.39 2.52 -11.19
C ALA A 38 1.09 3.93 -10.65
N HIS A 39 1.20 4.17 -9.35
CA HIS A 39 1.09 5.52 -8.78
C HIS A 39 2.09 6.50 -9.40
N ILE A 40 3.32 6.04 -9.73
CA ILE A 40 4.30 6.88 -10.43
C ILE A 40 3.73 7.36 -11.77
N GLY A 41 3.16 6.44 -12.55
CA GLY A 41 2.53 6.76 -13.83
C GLY A 41 1.37 7.75 -13.69
N VAL A 42 0.50 7.54 -12.70
CA VAL A 42 -0.61 8.46 -12.37
C VAL A 42 -0.07 9.85 -12.00
N MET A 43 0.93 9.92 -11.12
CA MET A 43 1.55 11.21 -10.74
C MET A 43 2.11 11.94 -11.96
N ARG A 44 2.78 11.23 -12.89
CA ARG A 44 3.30 11.80 -14.14
C ARG A 44 2.21 12.35 -15.05
N ALA A 45 1.10 11.63 -15.16
CA ALA A 45 -0.03 12.10 -15.96
C ALA A 45 -0.66 13.36 -15.33
N LEU A 46 -0.89 13.35 -14.01
CA LEU A 46 -1.39 14.54 -13.31
C LEU A 46 -0.46 15.75 -13.48
N GLN A 47 0.87 15.56 -13.34
CA GLN A 47 1.86 16.62 -13.58
C GLN A 47 1.80 17.15 -15.01
N ALA A 48 1.67 16.27 -16.01
CA ALA A 48 1.60 16.67 -17.43
C ALA A 48 0.36 17.51 -17.73
N HIS A 49 -0.73 17.33 -16.96
CA HIS A 49 -1.95 18.12 -17.06
C HIS A 49 -1.98 19.33 -16.10
N GLY A 50 -0.85 19.64 -15.45
CA GLY A 50 -0.74 20.78 -14.53
C GLY A 50 -1.48 20.59 -13.20
N ILE A 51 -1.94 19.38 -12.89
CA ILE A 51 -2.64 19.06 -11.63
C ILE A 51 -1.60 18.82 -10.54
N LYS A 52 -1.58 19.68 -9.53
CA LYS A 52 -0.69 19.60 -8.38
C LYS A 52 -1.51 19.39 -7.11
N PRO A 53 -1.29 18.30 -6.36
CA PRO A 53 -1.99 18.07 -5.11
C PRO A 53 -1.48 19.02 -4.01
N ASP A 54 -2.38 19.52 -3.17
CA ASP A 54 -2.06 20.26 -1.94
C ASP A 54 -1.86 19.31 -0.75
N ILE A 55 -2.48 18.14 -0.83
CA ILE A 55 -2.48 17.10 0.21
C ILE A 55 -2.24 15.76 -0.44
N ILE A 56 -1.33 14.97 0.11
CA ILE A 56 -1.11 13.58 -0.30
C ILE A 56 -1.33 12.67 0.90
N VAL A 57 -2.18 11.68 0.73
CA VAL A 57 -2.36 10.61 1.73
C VAL A 57 -2.08 9.28 1.08
N GLY A 58 -1.16 8.52 1.66
CA GLY A 58 -0.74 7.25 1.08
C GLY A 58 -0.85 6.07 2.05
N THR A 59 -1.18 4.91 1.51
CA THR A 59 -1.13 3.63 2.23
C THR A 59 -0.13 2.72 1.53
N SER A 60 0.81 2.13 2.28
CA SER A 60 1.79 1.16 1.78
C SER A 60 2.62 1.73 0.61
N MET A 61 2.56 1.14 -0.58
CA MET A 61 3.23 1.66 -1.78
C MET A 61 2.77 3.07 -2.14
N GLY A 62 1.52 3.42 -1.85
CA GLY A 62 1.03 4.79 -2.03
C GLY A 62 1.73 5.78 -1.11
N ALA A 63 2.05 5.40 0.13
CA ALA A 63 2.84 6.23 1.03
C ALA A 63 4.29 6.39 0.53
N LEU A 64 4.89 5.33 -0.01
CA LEU A 64 6.23 5.37 -0.60
C LEU A 64 6.29 6.33 -1.78
N VAL A 65 5.39 6.16 -2.76
CA VAL A 65 5.37 7.01 -3.97
C VAL A 65 5.05 8.46 -3.61
N GLY A 66 4.05 8.67 -2.73
CA GLY A 66 3.67 10.00 -2.27
C GLY A 66 4.78 10.70 -1.48
N GLY A 67 5.49 9.98 -0.63
CA GLY A 67 6.64 10.50 0.13
C GLY A 67 7.81 10.90 -0.79
N CYS A 68 8.14 10.06 -1.77
CA CYS A 68 9.16 10.39 -2.78
C CYS A 68 8.75 11.59 -3.63
N TYR A 69 7.47 11.72 -3.98
CA TYR A 69 6.99 12.92 -4.68
C TYR A 69 7.11 14.18 -3.83
N ALA A 70 6.73 14.10 -2.55
CA ALA A 70 6.76 15.25 -1.64
C ALA A 70 8.19 15.76 -1.34
N THR A 71 9.20 14.90 -1.57
CA THR A 71 10.64 15.22 -1.43
C THR A 71 11.36 15.43 -2.77
N ASP A 72 10.61 15.57 -3.88
CA ASP A 72 11.16 15.73 -5.24
C ASP A 72 12.06 14.55 -5.68
N GLN A 73 11.78 13.35 -5.18
CA GLN A 73 12.53 12.11 -5.48
C GLN A 73 11.77 11.16 -6.41
N LEU A 74 10.74 11.64 -7.10
CA LEU A 74 9.93 10.79 -7.96
C LEU A 74 10.73 10.22 -9.14
N ASP A 75 11.67 11.01 -9.71
CA ASP A 75 12.55 10.56 -10.81
C ASP A 75 13.47 9.44 -10.34
N THR A 76 14.12 9.64 -9.19
CA THR A 76 14.98 8.63 -8.57
C THR A 76 14.24 7.32 -8.28
N LEU A 77 12.99 7.43 -7.80
CA LEU A 77 12.14 6.27 -7.54
C LEU A 77 11.75 5.57 -8.85
N GLU A 78 11.38 6.31 -9.90
CA GLU A 78 11.00 5.76 -11.19
C GLU A 78 12.17 5.00 -11.84
N ASP A 79 13.36 5.60 -11.87
CA ASP A 79 14.57 4.99 -12.43
C ASP A 79 14.93 3.71 -11.68
N TRP A 80 14.89 3.76 -10.36
CA TRP A 80 15.10 2.56 -9.53
C TRP A 80 14.06 1.48 -9.82
N ALA A 81 12.78 1.83 -9.85
CA ALA A 81 11.69 0.90 -10.12
C ALA A 81 11.85 0.21 -11.48
N ARG A 82 12.16 0.99 -12.54
CA ARG A 82 12.41 0.47 -13.89
C ARG A 82 13.65 -0.43 -13.97
N SER A 83 14.62 -0.21 -13.08
CA SER A 83 15.84 -1.03 -13.00
C SER A 83 15.64 -2.37 -12.28
N LEU A 84 14.47 -2.62 -11.67
CA LEU A 84 14.21 -3.84 -10.90
C LEU A 84 14.14 -5.06 -11.81
N THR A 85 15.05 -6.00 -11.55
CA THR A 85 15.04 -7.34 -12.13
C THR A 85 14.78 -8.36 -11.03
N MET A 86 14.36 -9.57 -11.38
CA MET A 86 14.15 -10.65 -10.40
C MET A 86 15.41 -10.89 -9.55
N ARG A 87 16.61 -10.78 -10.14
CA ARG A 87 17.89 -10.94 -9.40
C ARG A 87 18.10 -9.83 -8.38
N ARG A 88 17.81 -8.57 -8.74
CA ARG A 88 17.92 -7.42 -7.82
C ARG A 88 16.90 -7.52 -6.69
N ILE A 89 15.68 -7.91 -6.99
CA ILE A 89 14.63 -8.10 -5.98
C ILE A 89 15.08 -9.14 -4.94
N ILE A 90 15.59 -10.30 -5.39
CA ILE A 90 16.15 -11.31 -4.48
C ILE A 90 17.30 -10.74 -3.65
N GLY A 91 18.12 -9.87 -4.23
CA GLY A 91 19.20 -9.17 -3.52
C GLY A 91 18.73 -8.19 -2.43
N TYR A 92 17.55 -7.57 -2.59
CA TYR A 92 16.95 -6.70 -1.57
C TYR A 92 16.23 -7.48 -0.47
N LEU A 93 15.89 -8.75 -0.74
CA LEU A 93 15.23 -9.62 0.23
C LEU A 93 16.28 -10.18 1.21
N ASP A 94 16.46 -9.50 2.35
CA ASP A 94 17.24 -10.04 3.47
C ASP A 94 16.45 -11.20 4.11
N VAL A 95 16.63 -12.42 3.59
CA VAL A 95 15.95 -13.60 4.13
C VAL A 95 16.48 -13.89 5.53
N ARG A 96 15.65 -13.66 6.55
CA ARG A 96 15.94 -14.00 7.94
C ARG A 96 15.11 -15.21 8.35
N ILE A 97 15.79 -16.27 8.74
CA ILE A 97 15.14 -17.45 9.33
C ILE A 97 15.05 -17.18 10.84
N GLY A 98 13.83 -16.98 11.39
CA GLY A 98 13.62 -16.86 12.83
C GLY A 98 13.25 -15.48 13.39
N GLY A 99 12.75 -14.55 12.57
CA GLY A 99 12.24 -13.24 13.02
C GLY A 99 10.74 -13.04 12.80
N SER A 100 10.22 -11.86 13.17
CA SER A 100 8.81 -11.44 12.97
C SER A 100 8.41 -11.19 11.51
N GLY A 101 9.31 -11.42 10.53
CA GLY A 101 9.07 -11.31 9.08
C GLY A 101 10.01 -12.22 8.30
N LEU A 102 9.57 -12.66 7.12
CA LEU A 102 10.38 -13.48 6.20
C LEU A 102 11.51 -12.68 5.56
N ILE A 103 11.38 -11.36 5.50
CA ILE A 103 12.32 -10.44 4.87
C ILE A 103 12.73 -9.41 5.91
N GLY A 104 14.02 -9.26 6.15
CA GLY A 104 14.55 -8.27 7.11
C GLY A 104 14.25 -6.82 6.72
N GLY A 105 14.09 -6.54 5.42
CA GLY A 105 13.75 -5.21 4.88
C GLY A 105 14.82 -4.12 5.09
N GLY A 106 15.97 -4.45 5.70
CA GLY A 106 17.02 -3.49 6.02
C GLY A 106 17.57 -2.81 4.77
N ARG A 107 17.85 -3.55 3.71
CA ARG A 107 18.38 -2.99 2.45
C ARG A 107 17.38 -2.05 1.77
N LEU A 108 16.10 -2.40 1.77
CA LEU A 108 15.06 -1.54 1.23
C LEU A 108 14.88 -0.29 2.10
N ALA A 109 14.93 -0.43 3.42
CA ALA A 109 14.86 0.68 4.36
C ALA A 109 16.05 1.64 4.20
N ASN A 110 17.27 1.11 4.05
CA ASN A 110 18.45 1.93 3.79
C ASN A 110 18.34 2.68 2.46
N ARG A 111 17.89 2.00 1.41
CA ARG A 111 17.65 2.65 0.11
C ARG A 111 16.62 3.77 0.18
N LEU A 112 15.54 3.57 0.93
CA LEU A 112 14.54 4.60 1.19
C LEU A 112 15.16 5.79 1.95
N GLN A 113 15.94 5.51 3.00
CA GLN A 113 16.61 6.54 3.78
C GLN A 113 17.61 7.34 2.92
N GLU A 114 18.37 6.68 2.04
CA GLU A 114 19.27 7.34 1.08
C GLU A 114 18.51 8.26 0.11
N SER A 115 17.30 7.88 -0.31
CA SER A 115 16.50 8.64 -1.27
C SER A 115 15.74 9.81 -0.63
N ILE A 116 15.12 9.59 0.52
CA ILE A 116 14.26 10.59 1.20
C ILE A 116 15.10 11.45 2.17
N GLY A 117 16.26 10.95 2.61
CA GLY A 117 17.13 11.64 3.57
C GLY A 117 16.49 11.73 4.96
N GLU A 118 16.79 12.82 5.65
CA GLU A 118 16.28 13.13 7.01
C GLU A 118 15.01 14.00 6.98
N ALA A 119 14.25 13.96 5.87
CA ALA A 119 13.03 14.73 5.75
C ALA A 119 12.03 14.39 6.86
N THR A 120 11.44 15.43 7.44
CA THR A 120 10.33 15.30 8.38
C THR A 120 9.03 15.72 7.73
N ILE A 121 7.93 15.05 8.08
CA ILE A 121 6.63 15.22 7.40
C ILE A 121 6.11 16.65 7.55
N GLU A 122 6.26 17.25 8.73
CA GLU A 122 5.81 18.61 9.02
C GLU A 122 6.55 19.70 8.23
N ASN A 123 7.74 19.39 7.68
CA ASN A 123 8.55 20.31 6.89
C ASN A 123 8.40 20.11 5.37
N LEU A 124 7.55 19.19 4.94
CA LEU A 124 7.29 18.96 3.52
C LEU A 124 6.55 20.16 2.90
N PRO A 125 6.82 20.46 1.62
CA PRO A 125 6.12 21.55 0.89
C PRO A 125 4.65 21.20 0.61
N ILE A 126 4.25 19.95 0.80
CA ILE A 126 2.90 19.41 0.57
C ILE A 126 2.44 18.75 1.87
N ARG A 127 1.20 18.98 2.28
CA ARG A 127 0.63 18.28 3.43
C ARG A 127 0.57 16.78 3.16
N PHE A 128 1.18 15.99 4.04
CA PHE A 128 1.35 14.56 3.83
C PHE A 128 0.88 13.74 5.04
N ALA A 129 0.30 12.57 4.76
CA ALA A 129 0.08 11.53 5.76
C ALA A 129 0.38 10.14 5.19
N ALA A 130 1.07 9.31 5.98
CA ALA A 130 1.18 7.88 5.75
C ALA A 130 0.23 7.13 6.69
N ILE A 131 -0.52 6.18 6.17
CA ILE A 131 -1.46 5.38 6.97
C ILE A 131 -0.76 4.10 7.43
N ALA A 132 -0.86 3.82 8.72
CA ALA A 132 -0.38 2.58 9.33
C ALA A 132 -1.47 1.98 10.24
N THR A 133 -1.24 0.76 10.70
CA THR A 133 -2.12 0.04 11.63
C THR A 133 -1.37 -0.25 12.92
N GLU A 134 -1.92 0.09 14.07
CA GLU A 134 -1.39 -0.34 15.36
C GLU A 134 -1.79 -1.80 15.63
N ILE A 135 -0.81 -2.68 15.80
CA ILE A 135 -1.08 -4.12 15.87
C ILE A 135 -1.79 -4.53 17.17
N GLY A 136 -1.57 -3.80 18.26
CA GLY A 136 -2.14 -4.14 19.57
C GLY A 136 -3.63 -3.82 19.69
N THR A 137 -4.09 -2.79 18.96
CA THR A 137 -5.47 -2.27 19.09
C THR A 137 -6.26 -2.35 17.78
N GLY A 138 -5.58 -2.57 16.64
CA GLY A 138 -6.20 -2.51 15.32
C GLY A 138 -6.58 -1.11 14.85
N HIS A 139 -6.14 -0.06 15.56
CA HIS A 139 -6.45 1.32 15.18
C HIS A 139 -5.70 1.73 13.92
N GLU A 140 -6.39 2.53 13.10
CA GLU A 140 -5.80 3.31 12.02
C GLU A 140 -4.94 4.43 12.62
N VAL A 141 -3.69 4.56 12.18
CA VAL A 141 -2.75 5.59 12.64
C VAL A 141 -2.36 6.46 11.47
N TRP A 142 -2.58 7.76 11.59
CA TRP A 142 -2.16 8.76 10.61
C TRP A 142 -0.83 9.36 11.03
N LEU A 143 0.22 9.02 10.30
CA LEU A 143 1.56 9.52 10.52
C LEU A 143 1.73 10.84 9.75
N THR A 144 1.53 11.95 10.45
CA THR A 144 1.50 13.32 9.90
C THR A 144 2.68 14.17 10.40
N LYS A 145 3.55 13.62 11.24
CA LYS A 145 4.72 14.30 11.83
C LYS A 145 5.87 13.32 12.04
N GLY A 146 7.07 13.85 12.16
CA GLY A 146 8.30 13.10 12.42
C GLY A 146 8.95 12.58 11.14
N SER A 147 9.87 11.61 11.28
CA SER A 147 10.64 11.07 10.17
C SER A 147 9.75 10.48 9.07
N LEU A 148 9.86 11.04 7.86
CA LEU A 148 9.14 10.56 6.69
C LEU A 148 9.51 9.12 6.34
N SER A 149 10.81 8.79 6.40
CA SER A 149 11.27 7.43 6.09
C SER A 149 10.72 6.39 7.06
N LEU A 150 10.64 6.70 8.36
CA LEU A 150 10.04 5.81 9.36
C LEU A 150 8.53 5.68 9.17
N ALA A 151 7.83 6.77 8.85
CA ALA A 151 6.39 6.75 8.58
C ALA A 151 6.05 5.90 7.36
N VAL A 152 6.79 6.07 6.26
CA VAL A 152 6.65 5.26 5.04
C VAL A 152 6.95 3.79 5.34
N ARG A 153 8.00 3.48 6.11
CA ARG A 153 8.32 2.11 6.53
C ARG A 153 7.21 1.47 7.34
N ALA A 154 6.63 2.19 8.30
CA ALA A 154 5.50 1.69 9.09
C ALA A 154 4.30 1.40 8.19
N SER A 155 4.04 2.29 7.22
CA SER A 155 2.92 2.16 6.29
C SER A 155 3.02 0.94 5.37
N TYR A 156 4.23 0.53 4.96
CA TYR A 156 4.43 -0.67 4.11
C TYR A 156 4.87 -1.93 4.87
N ALA A 157 4.90 -1.91 6.20
CA ALA A 157 5.32 -3.03 7.04
C ALA A 157 4.30 -4.18 7.01
N LEU A 158 4.20 -4.85 5.87
CA LEU A 158 3.23 -5.92 5.63
C LEU A 158 3.50 -7.13 6.49
N PRO A 159 2.52 -7.58 7.31
CA PRO A 159 2.67 -8.74 8.17
C PRO A 159 3.10 -9.99 7.42
N GLY A 160 4.07 -10.72 7.98
CA GLY A 160 4.64 -11.92 7.37
C GLY A 160 5.71 -11.64 6.30
N ILE A 161 5.80 -10.41 5.78
CA ILE A 161 6.82 -10.01 4.79
C ILE A 161 7.86 -9.11 5.45
N PHE A 162 7.46 -7.96 5.98
CA PHE A 162 8.36 -7.03 6.66
C PHE A 162 8.14 -7.03 8.18
N PRO A 163 9.17 -6.74 8.96
CA PRO A 163 9.02 -6.62 10.41
C PRO A 163 8.18 -5.37 10.76
N PRO A 164 7.38 -5.44 11.85
CA PRO A 164 6.70 -4.27 12.40
C PRO A 164 7.67 -3.15 12.76
N VAL A 165 7.20 -1.91 12.68
CA VAL A 165 7.98 -0.72 13.03
C VAL A 165 7.50 -0.16 14.36
N GLN A 166 8.41 0.08 15.31
CA GLN A 166 8.07 0.72 16.58
C GLN A 166 8.20 2.23 16.49
N LEU A 167 7.09 2.96 16.69
CA LEU A 167 7.05 4.42 16.73
C LEU A 167 6.24 4.87 17.94
N GLY A 168 6.79 5.78 18.75
CA GLY A 168 6.10 6.32 19.91
C GLY A 168 5.61 5.26 20.90
N GLY A 169 6.36 4.16 21.07
CA GLY A 169 6.00 3.03 21.92
C GLY A 169 4.95 2.07 21.33
N ARG A 170 4.45 2.33 20.13
CA ARG A 170 3.45 1.51 19.44
C ARG A 170 4.09 0.67 18.35
N TRP A 171 3.63 -0.57 18.19
CA TRP A 171 4.02 -1.43 17.08
C TRP A 171 3.08 -1.23 15.89
N LEU A 172 3.64 -0.76 14.78
CA LEU A 172 2.90 -0.42 13.57
C LEU A 172 3.20 -1.42 12.46
N VAL A 173 2.15 -1.72 11.71
CA VAL A 173 2.18 -2.56 10.50
C VAL A 173 1.45 -1.85 9.37
N ASP A 174 1.42 -2.46 8.18
CA ASP A 174 0.85 -1.89 6.96
C ASP A 174 -0.57 -1.35 7.17
N GLY A 175 -0.79 -0.13 6.71
CA GLY A 175 -2.08 0.57 6.81
C GLY A 175 -3.20 -0.06 5.99
N ALA A 176 -2.85 -0.91 5.02
CA ALA A 176 -3.83 -1.60 4.18
C ALA A 176 -4.71 -2.60 4.95
N LEU A 177 -4.32 -2.96 6.18
CA LEU A 177 -5.16 -3.77 7.08
C LEU A 177 -6.42 -3.04 7.55
N VAL A 178 -6.41 -1.70 7.56
CA VAL A 178 -7.52 -0.88 8.08
C VAL A 178 -8.06 0.13 7.07
N ASN A 179 -7.19 0.69 6.21
CA ASN A 179 -7.59 1.71 5.24
C ASN A 179 -6.74 1.62 3.94
N PRO A 180 -7.06 0.72 3.03
CA PRO A 180 -6.28 0.54 1.79
C PRO A 180 -6.31 1.76 0.85
N VAL A 181 -7.40 2.54 0.85
CA VAL A 181 -7.55 3.76 0.03
C VAL A 181 -8.11 4.88 0.93
N PRO A 182 -7.24 5.69 1.56
CA PRO A 182 -7.59 6.52 2.71
C PRO A 182 -8.25 7.87 2.33
N VAL A 183 -9.43 7.84 1.70
CA VAL A 183 -10.19 9.04 1.31
C VAL A 183 -10.58 9.88 2.53
N SER A 184 -11.07 9.24 3.60
CA SER A 184 -11.45 9.89 4.85
C SER A 184 -10.32 10.74 5.45
N ALA A 185 -9.10 10.22 5.42
CA ALA A 185 -7.94 10.93 5.94
C ALA A 185 -7.60 12.18 5.10
N ALA A 186 -7.71 12.10 3.77
CA ALA A 186 -7.49 13.27 2.91
C ALA A 186 -8.53 14.38 3.18
N ARG A 187 -9.81 13.99 3.33
CA ARG A 187 -10.87 14.95 3.70
C ARG A 187 -10.64 15.58 5.06
N ALA A 188 -10.30 14.78 6.07
CA ALA A 188 -10.00 15.28 7.40
C ALA A 188 -8.77 16.21 7.44
N LEU A 189 -7.80 16.00 6.52
CA LEU A 189 -6.69 16.93 6.34
C LEU A 189 -7.05 18.20 5.54
N GLY A 190 -8.30 18.34 5.09
CA GLY A 190 -8.81 19.56 4.47
C GLY A 190 -8.89 19.52 2.94
N ALA A 191 -8.83 18.34 2.31
CA ALA A 191 -9.07 18.22 0.89
C ALA A 191 -10.53 18.52 0.55
N ARG A 192 -10.75 19.44 -0.37
CA ARG A 192 -12.09 19.75 -0.91
C ARG A 192 -12.45 18.91 -2.12
N VAL A 193 -11.45 18.59 -2.92
CA VAL A 193 -11.55 17.65 -4.06
C VAL A 193 -10.59 16.50 -3.78
N VAL A 194 -11.08 15.27 -3.80
CA VAL A 194 -10.27 14.08 -3.56
C VAL A 194 -10.18 13.25 -4.83
N ILE A 195 -8.95 13.09 -5.31
CA ILE A 195 -8.59 12.14 -6.39
C ILE A 195 -8.03 10.89 -5.70
N ALA A 196 -8.69 9.76 -5.82
CA ALA A 196 -8.23 8.50 -5.24
C ALA A 196 -7.80 7.50 -6.30
N VAL A 197 -6.64 6.87 -6.07
CA VAL A 197 -6.06 5.86 -6.94
C VAL A 197 -6.14 4.50 -6.26
N ASN A 198 -6.88 3.58 -6.87
CA ASN A 198 -7.11 2.24 -6.34
C ASN A 198 -6.54 1.17 -7.28
N MET A 199 -5.59 0.37 -6.77
CA MET A 199 -4.87 -0.66 -7.54
C MET A 199 -5.58 -2.03 -7.56
N ASP A 200 -6.65 -2.21 -6.79
CA ASP A 200 -7.32 -3.49 -6.61
C ASP A 200 -8.68 -3.59 -7.31
N ALA A 201 -9.13 -2.53 -7.98
CA ALA A 201 -10.49 -2.43 -8.49
C ALA A 201 -10.85 -3.46 -9.57
N ASP A 202 -9.88 -3.95 -10.34
CA ASP A 202 -10.11 -4.90 -11.45
C ASP A 202 -9.70 -6.35 -11.13
N ARG A 203 -9.31 -6.64 -9.87
CA ARG A 203 -8.80 -7.96 -9.48
C ARG A 203 -9.90 -9.00 -9.34
N PHE A 204 -10.98 -8.63 -8.67
CA PHE A 204 -12.13 -9.49 -8.44
C PHE A 204 -13.35 -8.98 -9.22
N GLY A 205 -14.15 -9.93 -9.73
CA GLY A 205 -15.37 -9.59 -10.45
C GLY A 205 -16.34 -8.72 -9.62
N ARG A 206 -17.27 -8.06 -10.29
CA ARG A 206 -18.26 -7.17 -9.64
C ARG A 206 -19.22 -7.91 -8.71
N GLY A 207 -19.42 -9.23 -8.94
CA GLY A 207 -20.25 -10.07 -8.07
C GLY A 207 -19.54 -10.40 -6.75
N THR A 208 -20.28 -10.38 -5.66
CA THR A 208 -19.76 -10.72 -4.32
C THR A 208 -20.20 -12.08 -3.83
N THR A 209 -21.16 -12.69 -4.51
CA THR A 209 -21.79 -13.95 -4.12
C THR A 209 -21.91 -14.87 -5.32
N ILE A 210 -21.53 -16.12 -5.14
CA ILE A 210 -21.81 -17.21 -6.06
C ILE A 210 -22.85 -18.12 -5.39
N ALA A 211 -24.03 -18.24 -6.00
CA ALA A 211 -25.01 -19.17 -5.51
C ALA A 211 -24.59 -20.61 -5.82
N SER A 212 -24.72 -21.52 -4.86
CA SER A 212 -24.55 -22.96 -5.10
C SER A 212 -25.73 -23.47 -5.92
N HIS A 213 -25.50 -23.98 -7.11
CA HIS A 213 -26.55 -24.52 -8.01
C HIS A 213 -26.70 -26.03 -7.86
N GLY A 214 -26.74 -26.56 -6.64
CA GLY A 214 -27.04 -27.97 -6.39
C GLY A 214 -26.04 -28.98 -6.98
N ALA A 215 -24.85 -28.52 -7.36
CA ALA A 215 -23.75 -29.44 -7.67
C ALA A 215 -23.47 -30.27 -6.42
N ALA A 216 -23.52 -31.59 -6.52
CA ALA A 216 -23.13 -32.47 -5.44
C ALA A 216 -21.73 -32.05 -4.94
N LEU A 217 -21.62 -31.62 -3.68
CA LEU A 217 -20.35 -31.36 -3.01
C LEU A 217 -19.68 -32.73 -2.84
N THR A 218 -19.05 -33.22 -3.91
CA THR A 218 -18.23 -34.42 -3.83
C THR A 218 -16.91 -34.01 -3.18
N ASP A 219 -16.69 -34.53 -1.97
CA ASP A 219 -15.40 -34.45 -1.31
C ASP A 219 -14.39 -35.21 -2.18
N THR A 220 -13.58 -34.47 -2.93
CA THR A 220 -12.48 -35.09 -3.65
C THR A 220 -11.39 -35.39 -2.60
N PRO A 221 -11.05 -36.69 -2.37
CA PRO A 221 -10.04 -37.03 -1.36
C PRO A 221 -8.74 -36.28 -1.63
N PRO A 222 -8.06 -35.84 -0.58
CA PRO A 222 -6.80 -35.13 -0.73
C PRO A 222 -5.76 -36.00 -1.41
N THR A 223 -5.30 -35.62 -2.59
CA THR A 223 -4.03 -36.14 -3.12
C THR A 223 -2.92 -35.84 -2.11
N ALA A 224 -2.11 -36.86 -1.79
CA ALA A 224 -1.05 -36.77 -0.79
C ALA A 224 -0.17 -35.54 -1.07
N PRO A 225 0.25 -34.81 -0.04
CA PRO A 225 1.11 -33.66 -0.24
C PRO A 225 2.44 -34.11 -0.82
N ALA A 226 2.84 -33.54 -1.95
CA ALA A 226 4.21 -33.66 -2.39
C ALA A 226 5.11 -33.08 -1.29
N GLU A 227 6.09 -33.84 -0.81
CA GLU A 227 7.07 -33.43 0.17
C GLU A 227 7.80 -32.18 -0.33
N HIS A 228 7.46 -31.02 0.24
CA HIS A 228 8.04 -29.74 -0.17
C HIS A 228 9.20 -29.39 0.73
N ALA A 229 10.32 -29.15 0.07
CA ALA A 229 11.62 -28.79 0.61
C ALA A 229 11.55 -27.85 1.83
N ARG A 230 12.28 -28.23 2.87
CA ARG A 230 12.41 -27.57 4.17
C ARG A 230 13.21 -26.25 4.15
N ASN A 231 13.58 -25.70 3.03
CA ASN A 231 14.46 -24.54 2.89
C ASN A 231 13.66 -23.22 2.74
N GLY A 232 13.94 -22.23 3.60
CA GLY A 232 13.32 -20.89 3.59
C GLY A 232 13.34 -20.21 2.21
N PHE A 233 14.36 -20.48 1.41
CA PHE A 233 14.49 -20.00 0.03
C PHE A 233 13.41 -20.58 -0.91
N ALA A 234 13.03 -21.84 -0.71
CA ALA A 234 11.95 -22.47 -1.47
C ALA A 234 10.57 -21.90 -1.11
N ARG A 235 10.36 -21.51 0.17
CA ARG A 235 9.14 -20.84 0.62
C ARG A 235 8.99 -19.46 -0.03
N LEU A 236 10.06 -18.68 -0.07
CA LEU A 236 10.06 -17.37 -0.71
C LEU A 236 9.82 -17.47 -2.23
N ARG A 237 10.51 -18.41 -2.90
CA ARG A 237 10.29 -18.70 -4.34
C ARG A 237 8.85 -19.16 -4.59
N GLY A 238 8.26 -19.93 -3.68
CA GLY A 238 6.86 -20.34 -3.71
C GLY A 238 5.89 -19.16 -3.67
N MET A 239 6.16 -18.11 -2.88
CA MET A 239 5.33 -16.90 -2.84
C MET A 239 5.34 -16.14 -4.18
N PHE A 240 6.52 -16.00 -4.83
CA PHE A 240 6.62 -15.33 -6.15
C PHE A 240 5.96 -16.11 -7.29
N THR A 241 5.85 -17.43 -7.16
CA THR A 241 5.21 -18.29 -8.18
C THR A 241 3.76 -18.62 -7.86
N ALA A 242 3.33 -18.44 -6.61
CA ALA A 242 2.03 -18.88 -6.11
C ALA A 242 0.85 -18.29 -6.88
N GLU A 243 0.90 -17.01 -7.21
CA GLU A 243 -0.21 -16.34 -7.90
C GLU A 243 -0.37 -16.82 -9.35
N ARG A 244 0.74 -17.07 -10.06
CA ARG A 244 0.70 -17.66 -11.42
C ARG A 244 0.33 -19.13 -11.40
N ALA A 245 0.79 -19.86 -10.37
CA ALA A 245 0.43 -21.24 -10.15
C ALA A 245 -1.05 -21.38 -9.82
N LEU A 246 -1.61 -20.49 -8.98
CA LEU A 246 -3.01 -20.50 -8.63
C LEU A 246 -3.92 -20.27 -9.84
N LYS A 247 -3.60 -19.30 -10.72
CA LYS A 247 -4.36 -19.10 -11.96
C LYS A 247 -4.34 -20.33 -12.86
N ARG A 248 -3.20 -21.04 -12.94
CA ARG A 248 -3.11 -22.32 -13.66
C ARG A 248 -3.85 -23.45 -12.95
N GLN A 249 -3.77 -23.54 -11.63
CA GLN A 249 -4.39 -24.58 -10.82
C GLN A 249 -5.91 -24.47 -10.77
N ILE A 250 -6.46 -23.24 -10.67
CA ILE A 250 -7.92 -23.02 -10.74
C ILE A 250 -8.47 -23.42 -12.12
N ILE A 251 -7.67 -23.25 -13.19
CA ILE A 251 -8.06 -23.63 -14.55
C ILE A 251 -7.89 -25.14 -14.79
N SER A 252 -6.93 -25.81 -14.13
CA SER A 252 -6.62 -27.24 -14.35
C SER A 252 -7.26 -28.20 -13.34
N GLY A 253 -7.83 -27.71 -12.26
CA GLY A 253 -8.57 -28.54 -11.27
C GLY A 253 -7.76 -29.54 -10.44
N ASP A 254 -6.42 -29.56 -10.57
CA ASP A 254 -5.64 -30.75 -10.23
C ASP A 254 -4.67 -30.62 -9.02
N SER A 255 -4.64 -29.50 -8.30
CA SER A 255 -3.79 -29.41 -7.10
C SER A 255 -4.27 -28.45 -6.03
N ARG A 256 -4.10 -28.83 -4.76
CA ARG A 256 -4.41 -27.98 -3.61
C ARG A 256 -3.55 -26.72 -3.59
N PRO A 257 -4.12 -25.53 -3.31
CA PRO A 257 -3.33 -24.31 -3.15
C PRO A 257 -2.40 -24.44 -1.95
N SER A 258 -1.17 -23.93 -2.09
CA SER A 258 -0.21 -23.91 -0.98
C SER A 258 -0.66 -22.97 0.14
N PHE A 259 -0.19 -23.19 1.37
CA PHE A 259 -0.48 -22.31 2.50
C PHE A 259 -0.17 -20.84 2.20
N SER A 260 0.99 -20.56 1.60
CA SER A 260 1.38 -19.21 1.23
C SER A 260 0.44 -18.59 0.20
N THR A 261 -0.04 -19.39 -0.75
CA THR A 261 -1.04 -18.96 -1.74
C THR A 261 -2.36 -18.57 -1.08
N VAL A 262 -2.86 -19.44 -0.18
CA VAL A 262 -4.11 -19.17 0.55
C VAL A 262 -3.99 -17.91 1.39
N MET A 263 -2.87 -17.71 2.09
CA MET A 263 -2.64 -16.51 2.91
C MET A 263 -2.63 -15.23 2.07
N VAL A 264 -1.90 -15.21 0.95
CA VAL A 264 -1.85 -14.05 0.05
C VAL A 264 -3.22 -13.75 -0.54
N GLU A 265 -3.94 -14.77 -1.02
CA GLU A 265 -5.28 -14.56 -1.60
C GLU A 265 -6.32 -14.14 -0.55
N SER A 266 -6.24 -14.69 0.67
CA SER A 266 -7.10 -14.24 1.77
C SER A 266 -6.90 -12.77 2.08
N PHE A 267 -5.63 -12.31 2.13
CA PHE A 267 -5.32 -10.91 2.33
C PHE A 267 -5.84 -10.03 1.20
N ASN A 268 -5.68 -10.44 -0.05
CA ASN A 268 -6.22 -9.74 -1.22
C ASN A 268 -7.75 -9.63 -1.18
N ILE A 269 -8.44 -10.71 -0.81
CA ILE A 269 -9.90 -10.72 -0.67
C ILE A 269 -10.33 -9.73 0.41
N MET A 270 -9.68 -9.77 1.57
CA MET A 270 -9.98 -8.85 2.66
C MET A 270 -9.76 -7.39 2.25
N GLN A 271 -8.64 -7.08 1.58
CA GLN A 271 -8.36 -5.73 1.08
C GLN A 271 -9.41 -5.25 0.06
N ASP A 272 -9.79 -6.09 -0.91
CA ASP A 272 -10.83 -5.73 -1.89
C ASP A 272 -12.16 -5.41 -1.18
N ARG A 273 -12.58 -6.27 -0.23
CA ARG A 273 -13.82 -6.05 0.53
C ARG A 273 -13.76 -4.78 1.37
N LEU A 274 -12.66 -4.59 2.09
CA LEU A 274 -12.46 -3.40 2.91
C LEU A 274 -12.44 -2.12 2.06
N THR A 275 -11.74 -2.13 0.92
CA THR A 275 -11.70 -1.00 0.00
C THR A 275 -13.09 -0.64 -0.52
N ARG A 276 -13.87 -1.63 -0.96
CA ARG A 276 -15.26 -1.41 -1.43
C ARG A 276 -16.16 -0.83 -0.34
N MET A 277 -16.06 -1.36 0.88
CA MET A 277 -16.84 -0.87 2.02
C MET A 277 -16.46 0.57 2.39
N ARG A 278 -15.16 0.88 2.44
CA ARG A 278 -14.66 2.22 2.73
C ARG A 278 -15.08 3.23 1.67
N LEU A 279 -14.89 2.91 0.39
CA LEU A 279 -15.27 3.80 -0.72
C LEU A 279 -16.79 3.96 -0.89
N ALA A 280 -17.59 3.01 -0.42
CA ALA A 280 -19.05 3.15 -0.40
C ALA A 280 -19.51 4.16 0.67
N GLY A 281 -18.82 4.21 1.82
CA GLY A 281 -19.13 5.15 2.89
C GLY A 281 -18.49 6.54 2.69
N ASP A 282 -17.36 6.61 2.02
CA ASP A 282 -16.57 7.82 1.82
C ASP A 282 -15.99 7.86 0.40
N PRO A 283 -16.83 8.15 -0.61
CA PRO A 283 -16.42 8.15 -2.01
C PRO A 283 -15.49 9.34 -2.34
N PRO A 284 -14.48 9.13 -3.20
CA PRO A 284 -13.70 10.23 -3.75
C PRO A 284 -14.50 11.00 -4.81
N ASP A 285 -14.06 12.22 -5.13
CA ASP A 285 -14.65 13.00 -6.23
C ASP A 285 -14.20 12.47 -7.60
N VAL A 286 -12.96 11.97 -7.67
CA VAL A 286 -12.39 11.31 -8.85
C VAL A 286 -11.76 9.99 -8.43
N HIS A 287 -12.13 8.90 -9.12
CA HIS A 287 -11.63 7.56 -8.84
C HIS A 287 -10.85 7.02 -10.03
N ILE A 288 -9.51 6.94 -9.89
CA ILE A 288 -8.62 6.38 -10.90
C ILE A 288 -8.38 4.90 -10.56
N THR A 289 -8.66 4.03 -11.53
CA THR A 289 -8.59 2.57 -11.37
C THR A 289 -7.77 1.94 -12.50
N PRO A 290 -6.43 1.91 -12.40
CA PRO A 290 -5.60 1.28 -13.39
C PRO A 290 -5.95 -0.20 -13.55
N ARG A 291 -6.08 -0.68 -14.80
CA ARG A 291 -6.36 -2.11 -15.09
C ARG A 291 -5.09 -2.93 -14.97
N ILE A 292 -4.76 -3.32 -13.75
CA ILE A 292 -3.47 -3.87 -13.37
C ILE A 292 -3.59 -5.25 -12.67
N GLY A 293 -4.78 -5.82 -12.58
CA GLY A 293 -5.05 -7.10 -11.90
C GLY A 293 -4.28 -8.31 -12.46
N HIS A 294 -3.68 -8.18 -13.64
CA HIS A 294 -2.82 -9.20 -14.24
C HIS A 294 -1.37 -9.18 -13.72
N ILE A 295 -0.98 -8.16 -12.94
CA ILE A 295 0.32 -8.08 -12.27
C ILE A 295 0.18 -8.65 -10.86
N GLY A 296 1.03 -9.60 -10.51
CA GLY A 296 1.05 -10.21 -9.20
C GLY A 296 1.57 -9.27 -8.12
N TRP A 297 1.19 -9.55 -6.90
CA TRP A 297 1.52 -8.74 -5.72
C TRP A 297 3.04 -8.58 -5.48
N LEU A 298 3.81 -9.61 -5.85
CA LEU A 298 5.26 -9.63 -5.72
C LEU A 298 6.00 -9.47 -7.07
N ASP A 299 5.29 -9.13 -8.13
CA ASP A 299 5.88 -8.96 -9.47
C ASP A 299 6.61 -7.60 -9.62
N PHE A 300 7.43 -7.20 -8.64
CA PHE A 300 8.17 -5.94 -8.63
C PHE A 300 9.03 -5.72 -9.88
N HIS A 301 9.46 -6.80 -10.56
CA HIS A 301 10.19 -6.74 -11.83
C HIS A 301 9.35 -6.22 -13.00
N ARG A 302 8.02 -6.10 -12.83
CA ARG A 302 7.09 -5.53 -13.81
C ARG A 302 6.77 -4.06 -13.54
N ALA A 303 7.60 -3.37 -12.78
CA ALA A 303 7.41 -1.96 -12.42
C ALA A 303 7.23 -1.06 -13.64
N ALA A 304 8.04 -1.24 -14.69
CA ALA A 304 7.93 -0.46 -15.93
C ALA A 304 6.54 -0.57 -16.58
N GLU A 305 5.96 -1.77 -16.60
CA GLU A 305 4.61 -2.03 -17.09
C GLU A 305 3.55 -1.37 -16.19
N SER A 306 3.70 -1.52 -14.85
CA SER A 306 2.82 -0.88 -13.88
C SER A 306 2.77 0.64 -14.06
N ILE A 307 3.93 1.28 -14.21
CA ILE A 307 4.05 2.73 -14.43
C ILE A 307 3.32 3.13 -15.72
N THR A 308 3.50 2.36 -16.81
CA THR A 308 2.83 2.64 -18.09
C THR A 308 1.32 2.55 -17.96
N VAL A 309 0.79 1.49 -17.32
CA VAL A 309 -0.66 1.34 -17.10
C VAL A 309 -1.20 2.47 -16.22
N GLY A 310 -0.48 2.86 -15.17
CA GLY A 310 -0.86 4.00 -14.33
C GLY A 310 -0.98 5.29 -15.13
N ARG A 311 -0.02 5.57 -16.02
CA ARG A 311 -0.03 6.77 -16.86
C ARG A 311 -1.20 6.82 -17.85
N THR A 312 -1.60 5.67 -18.39
CA THR A 312 -2.70 5.60 -19.37
C THR A 312 -4.08 5.57 -18.74
N ALA A 313 -4.18 5.30 -17.44
CA ALA A 313 -5.44 5.25 -16.70
C ALA A 313 -5.90 6.62 -16.19
N THR A 314 -5.04 7.63 -16.29
CA THR A 314 -5.26 8.99 -15.81
C THR A 314 -5.60 9.93 -16.94
#